data_f6f859c9fa53f82b00c37baff8c11967
#
_entry.id   f6f859c9fa53f82b00c37baff8c11967
#
_cell.length_a   1.000
_cell.length_b   1.000
_cell.length_c   1.000
_cell.angle_alpha   90.00
_cell.angle_beta   90.00
_cell.angle_gamma   90.00
#
_symmetry.space_group_name_H-M   'P 1'
#
loop_
_entity.id
_entity.type
_entity.pdbx_description
1 polymer ?
#
loop_
_entity_poly.entity_id
_entity_poly.type
_entity_poly.pdbx_seq_one_letter_code
_entity_poly.pdbx_strand_id
1 'polypeptide(L)'
;MRILAAFIILGFTITGCSKFSKIQKSKDYEYKLKMADQFYEKKKYNYAQQLYEELFPVYKGTDRFEDLYYKYAFCTYNLRDYLSAENLFKSFVEVFPNSKHAEEMDYMRAYTFYKQSPKVELDQTNTTKAIGFMQTFINTHPGSSRLKEAGEIIDKCRIKLEQKELKSAELY
;
A
#
# COMPACT_ATOMS: atom_id res chain seq x y z
N MET A 1 29.45 -29.24 22.39
CA MET A 1 28.74 -27.97 22.75
C MET A 1 28.21 -27.16 21.55
N ARG A 2 28.86 -27.15 20.38
CA ARG A 2 28.37 -26.35 19.19
C ARG A 2 27.10 -26.91 18.52
N ILE A 3 26.86 -28.23 18.60
CA ILE A 3 25.69 -28.87 17.96
C ILE A 3 24.38 -28.64 18.77
N LEU A 4 24.48 -28.56 20.11
CA LEU A 4 23.32 -28.29 20.96
C LEU A 4 22.75 -26.84 20.79
N ALA A 5 23.60 -25.87 20.51
CA ALA A 5 23.19 -24.49 20.28
C ALA A 5 22.42 -24.32 18.96
N ALA A 6 22.75 -25.11 17.93
CA ALA A 6 22.04 -25.09 16.65
C ALA A 6 20.60 -25.61 16.75
N PHE A 7 20.34 -26.60 17.62
CA PHE A 7 19.00 -27.17 17.83
C PHE A 7 18.06 -26.22 18.61
N ILE A 8 18.59 -25.36 19.47
CA ILE A 8 17.79 -24.41 20.25
C ILE A 8 17.28 -23.26 19.35
N ILE A 9 18.04 -22.85 18.33
CA ILE A 9 17.63 -21.79 17.40
C ILE A 9 16.54 -22.27 16.43
N LEU A 10 16.52 -23.54 16.07
CA LEU A 10 15.52 -24.13 15.15
C LEU A 10 14.14 -24.32 15.80
N GLY A 11 14.06 -24.42 17.13
CA GLY A 11 12.80 -24.62 17.88
C GLY A 11 11.94 -23.37 18.03
N PHE A 12 12.49 -22.14 17.82
CA PHE A 12 11.75 -20.89 18.07
C PHE A 12 10.89 -20.41 16.90
N THR A 13 11.06 -20.95 15.69
CA THR A 13 10.35 -20.48 14.49
C THR A 13 8.98 -21.14 14.25
N ILE A 14 8.65 -22.23 14.94
CA ILE A 14 7.45 -23.04 14.65
C ILE A 14 6.20 -22.53 15.39
N THR A 15 6.36 -21.77 16.49
CA THR A 15 5.23 -21.35 17.33
C THR A 15 4.38 -20.22 16.73
N GLY A 16 4.91 -19.44 15.80
CA GLY A 16 4.19 -18.31 15.16
C GLY A 16 3.12 -18.80 14.17
N CYS A 17 3.40 -19.79 13.36
CA CYS A 17 2.49 -20.33 12.35
C CYS A 17 1.23 -20.98 12.97
N SER A 18 1.35 -21.64 14.11
CA SER A 18 0.22 -22.31 14.77
C SER A 18 -0.80 -21.33 15.35
N LYS A 19 -0.34 -20.18 15.88
CA LYS A 19 -1.22 -19.12 16.43
C LYS A 19 -2.01 -18.41 15.33
N PHE A 20 -1.37 -18.04 14.23
CA PHE A 20 -2.04 -17.39 13.11
C PHE A 20 -3.11 -18.31 12.48
N SER A 21 -2.79 -19.57 12.24
CA SER A 21 -3.74 -20.55 11.71
C SER A 21 -4.99 -20.73 12.60
N LYS A 22 -4.84 -20.64 13.94
CA LYS A 22 -6.00 -20.65 14.86
C LYS A 22 -6.89 -19.43 14.68
N ILE A 23 -6.29 -18.25 14.52
CA ILE A 23 -7.03 -17.00 14.28
C ILE A 23 -7.77 -17.09 12.94
N GLN A 24 -7.09 -17.51 11.89
CA GLN A 24 -7.63 -17.63 10.55
C GLN A 24 -8.83 -18.60 10.49
N LYS A 25 -8.77 -19.72 11.20
CA LYS A 25 -9.86 -20.70 11.29
C LYS A 25 -11.01 -20.30 12.24
N SER A 26 -10.85 -19.21 13.01
CA SER A 26 -11.92 -18.75 13.90
C SER A 26 -13.16 -18.34 13.12
N LYS A 27 -14.32 -18.69 13.64
CA LYS A 27 -15.63 -18.21 13.15
C LYS A 27 -16.10 -16.94 13.87
N ASP A 28 -15.35 -16.50 14.88
CA ASP A 28 -15.59 -15.24 15.57
C ASP A 28 -14.95 -14.10 14.74
N TYR A 29 -15.78 -13.44 13.94
CA TYR A 29 -15.35 -12.38 13.04
C TYR A 29 -14.88 -11.12 13.79
N GLU A 30 -15.47 -10.82 14.96
CA GLU A 30 -15.03 -9.70 15.81
C GLU A 30 -13.63 -9.95 16.36
N TYR A 31 -13.38 -11.15 16.87
CA TYR A 31 -12.05 -11.56 17.30
C TYR A 31 -11.05 -11.51 16.13
N LYS A 32 -11.45 -12.00 14.95
CA LYS A 32 -10.59 -11.99 13.75
C LYS A 32 -10.24 -10.56 13.33
N LEU A 33 -11.21 -9.63 13.34
CA LEU A 33 -10.99 -8.21 13.04
C LEU A 33 -10.03 -7.58 14.04
N LYS A 34 -10.26 -7.79 15.32
CA LYS A 34 -9.36 -7.31 16.40
C LYS A 34 -7.92 -7.81 16.19
N MET A 35 -7.75 -9.06 15.79
CA MET A 35 -6.42 -9.61 15.52
C MET A 35 -5.79 -9.03 14.25
N ALA A 36 -6.58 -8.76 13.21
CA ALA A 36 -6.11 -8.09 12.00
C ALA A 36 -5.58 -6.68 12.34
N ASP A 37 -6.32 -5.91 13.13
CA ASP A 37 -5.91 -4.59 13.60
C ASP A 37 -4.61 -4.65 14.41
N GLN A 38 -4.48 -5.61 15.33
CA GLN A 38 -3.24 -5.80 16.07
C GLN A 38 -2.04 -6.15 15.19
N PHE A 39 -2.24 -6.94 14.13
CA PHE A 39 -1.18 -7.22 13.17
C PHE A 39 -0.82 -5.98 12.35
N TYR A 40 -1.82 -5.18 11.96
CA TYR A 40 -1.61 -3.91 11.26
C TYR A 40 -0.77 -2.94 12.09
N GLU A 41 -1.14 -2.70 13.34
CA GLU A 41 -0.41 -1.83 14.27
C GLU A 41 1.05 -2.30 14.48
N LYS A 42 1.26 -3.62 14.55
CA LYS A 42 2.59 -4.23 14.66
C LYS A 42 3.33 -4.31 13.32
N LYS A 43 2.81 -3.68 12.25
CA LYS A 43 3.37 -3.69 10.89
C LYS A 43 3.57 -5.09 10.31
N LYS A 44 2.81 -6.08 10.80
CA LYS A 44 2.78 -7.45 10.27
C LYS A 44 1.76 -7.54 9.14
N TYR A 45 2.00 -6.75 8.10
CA TYR A 45 1.04 -6.47 7.03
C TYR A 45 0.56 -7.72 6.28
N ASN A 46 1.41 -8.73 6.11
CA ASN A 46 1.04 -9.99 5.47
C ASN A 46 -0.05 -10.77 6.25
N TYR A 47 0.01 -10.77 7.59
CA TYR A 47 -1.02 -11.40 8.41
C TYR A 47 -2.29 -10.55 8.49
N ALA A 48 -2.14 -9.23 8.61
CA ALA A 48 -3.26 -8.31 8.63
C ALA A 48 -4.04 -8.38 7.31
N GLN A 49 -3.35 -8.35 6.16
CA GLN A 49 -3.96 -8.40 4.84
C GLN A 49 -4.80 -9.66 4.65
N GLN A 50 -4.27 -10.84 4.98
CA GLN A 50 -5.01 -12.10 4.85
C GLN A 50 -6.30 -12.11 5.68
N LEU A 51 -6.26 -11.59 6.90
CA LEU A 51 -7.45 -11.54 7.75
C LEU A 51 -8.46 -10.50 7.25
N TYR A 52 -8.01 -9.31 6.81
CA TYR A 52 -8.91 -8.32 6.23
C TYR A 52 -9.58 -8.84 4.96
N GLU A 53 -8.84 -9.54 4.08
CA GLU A 53 -9.38 -10.12 2.86
C GLU A 53 -10.53 -11.11 3.15
N GLU A 54 -10.37 -11.97 4.15
CA GLU A 54 -11.43 -12.89 4.58
C GLU A 54 -12.64 -12.16 5.21
N LEU A 55 -12.41 -10.97 5.79
CA LEU A 55 -13.44 -10.19 6.46
C LEU A 55 -14.21 -9.26 5.50
N PHE A 56 -13.70 -9.00 4.29
CA PHE A 56 -14.37 -8.15 3.31
C PHE A 56 -15.84 -8.52 3.06
N PRO A 57 -16.19 -9.79 2.74
CA PRO A 57 -17.57 -10.16 2.49
C PRO A 57 -18.45 -10.06 3.73
N VAL A 58 -17.86 -10.18 4.93
CA VAL A 58 -18.59 -10.15 6.21
C VAL A 58 -18.97 -8.72 6.60
N TYR A 59 -18.05 -7.76 6.39
CA TYR A 59 -18.24 -6.38 6.82
C TYR A 59 -18.76 -5.45 5.72
N LYS A 60 -18.85 -5.92 4.47
CA LYS A 60 -19.38 -5.13 3.35
C LYS A 60 -20.78 -4.59 3.69
N GLY A 61 -20.94 -3.25 3.59
CA GLY A 61 -22.20 -2.57 3.91
C GLY A 61 -22.38 -2.24 5.40
N THR A 62 -21.40 -2.50 6.24
CA THR A 62 -21.41 -2.05 7.65
C THR A 62 -20.55 -0.80 7.85
N ASP A 63 -20.74 -0.09 8.95
CA ASP A 63 -19.97 1.11 9.32
C ASP A 63 -18.45 0.82 9.49
N ARG A 64 -18.10 -0.45 9.72
CA ARG A 64 -16.70 -0.85 9.90
C ARG A 64 -15.97 -1.13 8.59
N PHE A 65 -16.70 -1.21 7.48
CA PHE A 65 -16.13 -1.60 6.19
C PHE A 65 -15.14 -0.56 5.65
N GLU A 66 -15.40 0.72 5.88
CA GLU A 66 -14.51 1.80 5.46
C GLU A 66 -13.12 1.67 6.11
N ASP A 67 -13.05 1.52 7.44
CA ASP A 67 -11.79 1.37 8.18
C ASP A 67 -11.03 0.09 7.81
N LEU A 68 -11.77 -1.02 7.64
CA LEU A 68 -11.21 -2.28 7.19
C LEU A 68 -10.60 -2.14 5.79
N TYR A 69 -11.31 -1.51 4.85
CA TYR A 69 -10.83 -1.30 3.49
C TYR A 69 -9.59 -0.41 3.47
N TYR A 70 -9.62 0.70 4.22
CA TYR A 70 -8.47 1.58 4.39
C TYR A 70 -7.22 0.80 4.80
N LYS A 71 -7.31 0.05 5.89
CA LYS A 71 -6.19 -0.74 6.42
C LYS A 71 -5.72 -1.83 5.46
N TYR A 72 -6.65 -2.49 4.76
CA TYR A 72 -6.33 -3.47 3.73
C TYR A 72 -5.51 -2.87 2.59
N ALA A 73 -5.93 -1.72 2.07
CA ALA A 73 -5.21 -1.02 1.00
C ALA A 73 -3.80 -0.64 1.45
N PHE A 74 -3.62 -0.15 2.69
CA PHE A 74 -2.31 0.14 3.24
C PHE A 74 -1.46 -1.09 3.54
N CYS A 75 -2.06 -2.23 3.90
CA CYS A 75 -1.32 -3.49 3.97
C CYS A 75 -0.70 -3.84 2.62
N THR A 76 -1.51 -3.80 1.56
CA THR A 76 -1.09 -4.10 0.19
C THR A 76 0.04 -3.18 -0.27
N TYR A 77 -0.08 -1.86 0.01
CA TYR A 77 0.98 -0.90 -0.27
C TYR A 77 2.28 -1.20 0.48
N ASN A 78 2.19 -1.50 1.78
CA ASN A 78 3.37 -1.78 2.61
C ASN A 78 4.05 -3.11 2.25
N LEU A 79 3.32 -4.05 1.68
CA LEU A 79 3.85 -5.28 1.08
C LEU A 79 4.49 -5.04 -0.30
N ARG A 80 4.50 -3.79 -0.78
CA ARG A 80 5.04 -3.34 -2.07
C ARG A 80 4.31 -3.89 -3.30
N ASP A 81 3.11 -4.42 -3.13
CA ASP A 81 2.23 -4.70 -4.25
C ASP A 81 1.53 -3.40 -4.68
N TYR A 82 2.31 -2.56 -5.37
CA TYR A 82 1.88 -1.23 -5.76
C TYR A 82 0.79 -1.25 -6.83
N LEU A 83 0.76 -2.28 -7.67
CA LEU A 83 -0.28 -2.42 -8.69
C LEU A 83 -1.66 -2.66 -8.05
N SER A 84 -1.73 -3.62 -7.14
CA SER A 84 -2.97 -3.89 -6.40
C SER A 84 -3.34 -2.72 -5.48
N ALA A 85 -2.35 -2.10 -4.83
CA ALA A 85 -2.58 -0.94 -3.96
C ALA A 85 -3.18 0.26 -4.72
N GLU A 86 -2.71 0.56 -5.93
CA GLU A 86 -3.29 1.62 -6.78
C GLU A 86 -4.77 1.38 -7.04
N ASN A 87 -5.12 0.17 -7.43
CA ASN A 87 -6.52 -0.20 -7.67
C ASN A 87 -7.37 -0.11 -6.38
N LEU A 88 -6.82 -0.52 -5.24
CA LEU A 88 -7.52 -0.42 -3.96
C LEU A 88 -7.73 1.04 -3.54
N PHE A 89 -6.74 1.91 -3.68
CA PHE A 89 -6.88 3.33 -3.38
C PHE A 89 -7.91 4.00 -4.29
N LYS A 90 -7.89 3.71 -5.60
CA LYS A 90 -8.90 4.17 -6.54
C LYS A 90 -10.30 3.72 -6.12
N SER A 91 -10.49 2.42 -5.92
CA SER A 91 -11.80 1.85 -5.59
C SER A 91 -12.31 2.31 -4.22
N PHE A 92 -11.41 2.61 -3.26
CA PHE A 92 -11.82 3.20 -1.99
C PHE A 92 -12.52 4.55 -2.19
N VAL A 93 -11.97 5.45 -3.00
CA VAL A 93 -12.58 6.76 -3.28
C VAL A 93 -13.91 6.62 -4.03
N GLU A 94 -14.00 5.64 -4.94
CA GLU A 94 -15.25 5.35 -5.66
C GLU A 94 -16.35 4.83 -4.71
N VAL A 95 -16.02 4.03 -3.70
CA VAL A 95 -16.97 3.47 -2.72
C VAL A 95 -17.27 4.47 -1.61
N PHE A 96 -16.29 5.26 -1.18
CA PHE A 96 -16.40 6.20 -0.06
C PHE A 96 -15.98 7.62 -0.46
N PRO A 97 -16.68 8.29 -1.42
CA PRO A 97 -16.26 9.59 -1.94
C PRO A 97 -16.27 10.70 -0.89
N ASN A 98 -17.08 10.57 0.16
CA ASN A 98 -17.20 11.54 1.26
C ASN A 98 -16.38 11.13 2.50
N SER A 99 -15.51 10.14 2.38
CA SER A 99 -14.64 9.72 3.48
C SER A 99 -13.63 10.82 3.83
N LYS A 100 -13.36 10.97 5.12
CA LYS A 100 -12.22 11.79 5.59
C LYS A 100 -10.87 11.31 5.06
N HIS A 101 -10.80 10.07 4.59
CA HIS A 101 -9.62 9.44 4.02
C HIS A 101 -9.53 9.57 2.50
N ALA A 102 -10.58 10.09 1.82
CA ALA A 102 -10.61 10.14 0.35
C ALA A 102 -9.42 10.92 -0.24
N GLU A 103 -9.11 12.10 0.33
CA GLU A 103 -7.93 12.89 -0.08
C GLU A 103 -6.62 12.08 0.05
N GLU A 104 -6.43 11.40 1.17
CA GLU A 104 -5.23 10.57 1.38
C GLU A 104 -5.16 9.41 0.37
N MET A 105 -6.29 8.79 0.05
CA MET A 105 -6.35 7.71 -0.93
C MET A 105 -6.01 8.18 -2.34
N ASP A 106 -6.51 9.35 -2.74
CA ASP A 106 -6.15 9.97 -4.03
C ASP A 106 -4.65 10.28 -4.11
N TYR A 107 -4.09 10.84 -3.03
CA TYR A 107 -2.65 11.06 -2.94
C TYR A 107 -1.88 9.75 -3.03
N MET A 108 -2.25 8.74 -2.25
CA MET A 108 -1.56 7.45 -2.23
C MET A 108 -1.66 6.69 -3.56
N ARG A 109 -2.76 6.84 -4.28
CA ARG A 109 -2.89 6.36 -5.66
C ARG A 109 -1.81 6.96 -6.56
N ALA A 110 -1.67 8.29 -6.57
CA ALA A 110 -0.63 8.98 -7.33
C ALA A 110 0.79 8.57 -6.87
N TYR A 111 0.97 8.45 -5.56
CA TYR A 111 2.24 8.08 -4.96
C TYR A 111 2.67 6.64 -5.30
N THR A 112 1.74 5.71 -5.50
CA THR A 112 2.09 4.35 -5.94
C THR A 112 2.73 4.33 -7.32
N PHE A 113 2.30 5.18 -8.26
CA PHE A 113 2.97 5.32 -9.56
C PHE A 113 4.39 5.88 -9.41
N TYR A 114 4.58 6.87 -8.53
CA TYR A 114 5.92 7.36 -8.21
C TYR A 114 6.81 6.26 -7.62
N LYS A 115 6.30 5.43 -6.71
CA LYS A 115 7.04 4.28 -6.15
C LYS A 115 7.40 3.22 -7.19
N GLN A 116 6.62 3.10 -8.25
CA GLN A 116 6.86 2.20 -9.39
C GLN A 116 7.73 2.84 -10.48
N SER A 117 8.05 4.14 -10.39
CA SER A 117 8.90 4.83 -11.34
C SER A 117 10.29 4.17 -11.37
N PRO A 118 10.73 3.58 -12.50
CA PRO A 118 11.94 2.77 -12.57
C PRO A 118 13.20 3.63 -12.70
N LYS A 119 14.35 2.98 -12.89
CA LYS A 119 15.59 3.67 -13.26
C LYS A 119 15.44 4.37 -14.62
N VAL A 120 16.26 5.40 -14.84
CA VAL A 120 16.20 6.27 -16.04
C VAL A 120 16.27 5.49 -17.35
N GLU A 121 17.05 4.42 -17.39
CA GLU A 121 17.29 3.61 -18.59
C GLU A 121 16.06 2.80 -19.05
N LEU A 122 15.12 2.54 -18.14
CA LEU A 122 13.96 1.71 -18.38
C LEU A 122 12.78 2.53 -18.92
N ASP A 123 11.67 1.85 -19.21
CA ASP A 123 10.40 2.49 -19.62
C ASP A 123 9.87 3.43 -18.55
N GLN A 124 9.52 4.66 -18.91
CA GLN A 124 9.11 5.71 -18.00
C GLN A 124 7.58 5.91 -17.92
N THR A 125 6.79 4.93 -18.35
CA THR A 125 5.31 5.01 -18.31
C THR A 125 4.79 5.32 -16.91
N ASN A 126 5.31 4.65 -15.89
CA ASN A 126 4.88 4.92 -14.50
C ASN A 126 5.34 6.29 -14.00
N THR A 127 6.48 6.80 -14.45
CA THR A 127 6.95 8.16 -14.13
C THR A 127 6.00 9.20 -14.72
N THR A 128 5.58 9.03 -15.97
CA THR A 128 4.61 9.92 -16.64
C THR A 128 3.23 9.85 -15.97
N LYS A 129 2.77 8.65 -15.60
CA LYS A 129 1.53 8.47 -14.83
C LYS A 129 1.60 9.15 -13.47
N ALA A 130 2.74 9.06 -12.75
CA ALA A 130 2.93 9.74 -11.48
C ALA A 130 2.75 11.26 -11.60
N ILE A 131 3.32 11.90 -12.63
CA ILE A 131 3.13 13.32 -12.91
C ILE A 131 1.63 13.63 -13.11
N GLY A 132 0.96 12.89 -13.98
CA GLY A 132 -0.46 13.12 -14.29
C GLY A 132 -1.36 12.98 -13.08
N PHE A 133 -1.20 11.91 -12.28
CA PHE A 133 -2.02 11.69 -11.08
C PHE A 133 -1.69 12.67 -9.95
N MET A 134 -0.42 13.07 -9.77
CA MET A 134 -0.07 14.12 -8.80
C MET A 134 -0.64 15.48 -9.22
N GLN A 135 -0.63 15.81 -10.52
CA GLN A 135 -1.26 17.04 -11.01
C GLN A 135 -2.78 17.01 -10.81
N THR A 136 -3.42 15.87 -11.05
CA THR A 136 -4.85 15.67 -10.76
C THR A 136 -5.12 15.90 -9.28
N PHE A 137 -4.33 15.30 -8.39
CA PHE A 137 -4.45 15.50 -6.94
C PHE A 137 -4.35 16.98 -6.55
N ILE A 138 -3.35 17.71 -7.06
CA ILE A 138 -3.20 19.17 -6.79
C ILE A 138 -4.45 19.94 -7.24
N ASN A 139 -5.00 19.61 -8.40
CA ASN A 139 -6.15 20.32 -8.96
C ASN A 139 -7.44 20.02 -8.19
N THR A 140 -7.61 18.80 -7.71
CA THR A 140 -8.84 18.35 -7.01
C THR A 140 -8.83 18.67 -5.52
N HIS A 141 -7.65 18.84 -4.92
CA HIS A 141 -7.48 19.11 -3.49
C HIS A 141 -6.65 20.39 -3.22
N PRO A 142 -7.12 21.57 -3.66
CA PRO A 142 -6.33 22.83 -3.58
C PRO A 142 -6.04 23.30 -2.15
N GLY A 143 -6.74 22.75 -1.15
CA GLY A 143 -6.51 23.01 0.28
C GLY A 143 -5.63 22.00 0.99
N SER A 144 -5.11 21.01 0.28
CA SER A 144 -4.33 19.92 0.88
C SER A 144 -2.99 20.37 1.47
N SER A 145 -2.65 19.87 2.64
CA SER A 145 -1.31 20.05 3.22
C SER A 145 -0.20 19.33 2.42
N ARG A 146 -0.56 18.42 1.52
CA ARG A 146 0.35 17.62 0.70
C ARG A 146 0.70 18.27 -0.65
N LEU A 147 0.20 19.48 -0.96
CA LEU A 147 0.45 20.15 -2.25
C LEU A 147 1.93 20.35 -2.54
N LYS A 148 2.70 20.78 -1.53
CA LYS A 148 4.16 20.95 -1.66
C LYS A 148 4.85 19.65 -2.02
N GLU A 149 4.55 18.58 -1.28
CA GLU A 149 5.15 17.25 -1.52
C GLU A 149 4.76 16.71 -2.91
N ALA A 150 3.51 16.88 -3.32
CA ALA A 150 3.04 16.49 -4.65
C ALA A 150 3.79 17.24 -5.76
N GLY A 151 4.01 18.55 -5.61
CA GLY A 151 4.82 19.36 -6.53
C GLY A 151 6.27 18.88 -6.62
N GLU A 152 6.91 18.63 -5.48
CA GLU A 152 8.28 18.09 -5.44
C GLU A 152 8.42 16.72 -6.13
N ILE A 153 7.38 15.87 -6.04
CA ILE A 153 7.36 14.58 -6.74
C ILE A 153 7.26 14.79 -8.25
N ILE A 154 6.41 15.74 -8.70
CA ILE A 154 6.30 16.09 -10.12
C ILE A 154 7.65 16.54 -10.65
N ASP A 155 8.36 17.43 -9.95
CA ASP A 155 9.66 17.94 -10.36
C ASP A 155 10.71 16.81 -10.43
N LYS A 156 10.78 15.93 -9.44
CA LYS A 156 11.65 14.75 -9.46
C LYS A 156 11.37 13.84 -10.66
N CYS A 157 10.10 13.66 -11.00
CA CYS A 157 9.71 12.87 -12.17
C CYS A 157 10.11 13.55 -13.48
N ARG A 158 9.93 14.87 -13.62
CA ARG A 158 10.34 15.64 -14.78
C ARG A 158 11.85 15.57 -15.02
N ILE A 159 12.64 15.81 -13.97
CA ILE A 159 14.10 15.67 -14.05
C ILE A 159 14.51 14.27 -14.53
N LYS A 160 13.82 13.22 -14.06
CA LYS A 160 14.08 11.85 -14.51
C LYS A 160 13.79 11.66 -16.00
N LEU A 161 12.70 12.23 -16.52
CA LEU A 161 12.36 12.19 -17.94
C LEU A 161 13.38 12.93 -18.80
N GLU A 162 13.82 14.13 -18.37
CA GLU A 162 14.87 14.89 -19.03
C GLU A 162 16.20 14.11 -19.08
N GLN A 163 16.58 13.45 -17.98
CA GLN A 163 17.75 12.58 -17.94
C GLN A 163 17.63 11.40 -18.92
N LYS A 164 16.43 10.85 -19.09
CA LYS A 164 16.16 9.78 -20.05
C LYS A 164 16.39 10.26 -21.49
N GLU A 165 15.89 11.45 -21.82
CA GLU A 165 16.04 12.05 -23.14
C GLU A 165 17.52 12.34 -23.45
N LEU A 166 18.27 12.94 -22.50
CA LEU A 166 19.70 13.20 -22.64
C LEU A 166 20.49 11.91 -22.90
N LYS A 167 20.28 10.88 -22.08
CA LYS A 167 20.95 9.58 -22.29
C LYS A 167 20.59 8.94 -23.63
N SER A 168 19.35 9.13 -24.09
CA SER A 168 18.94 8.60 -25.41
C SER A 168 19.63 9.36 -26.54
N ALA A 169 19.85 10.68 -26.41
CA ALA A 169 20.56 11.50 -27.39
C ALA A 169 22.07 11.19 -27.43
N GLU A 170 22.70 10.82 -26.34
CA GLU A 170 24.11 10.44 -26.25
C GLU A 170 24.42 9.11 -26.95
N LEU A 171 23.42 8.30 -27.28
CA LEU A 171 23.58 7.01 -27.94
C LEU A 171 23.56 7.12 -29.48
N TYR A 172 23.29 8.32 -30.05
CA TYR A 172 23.26 8.61 -31.47
C TYR A 172 24.37 9.61 -31.87
#